data_6486bd6670f1ef21d0db0048383d6a3e
#
_entry.id   6486bd6670f1ef21d0db0048383d6a3e
#
_cell.length_a   1.000
_cell.length_b   1.000
_cell.length_c   1.000
_cell.angle_alpha   90.00
_cell.angle_beta   90.00
_cell.angle_gamma   90.00
#
_symmetry.space_group_name_H-M   'P 1'
#
loop_
_entity.id
_entity.type
_entity.pdbx_description
1 polymer ?
#
loop_
_entity_poly.entity_id
_entity_poly.type
_entity_poly.pdbx_seq_one_letter_code
_entity_poly.pdbx_strand_id
1 'polypeptide(L)'
;PKNADWVLYAPYYWDNAMVRNPLAYQLSRDMGRYASRTRFVEVFLSVRDRPLREQDYQGVYVLTEEIERDNDRVDIARLDADDLTEPDISGGYVFKRDRSGEGDTEVWAGDAGGRLTFRQPIILVDPESEDMPDEQLDWLEAELDAMGDAVVDGTAPDGRRYDEILDVGSFIDHHIINVYFKNPDAFRLSGYFHKDREGK
;
A
#
# COMPACT_ATOMS: atom_id res chain seq x y z
N PRO A 1 20.82 9.15 -2.81
CA PRO A 1 19.74 9.54 -3.67
C PRO A 1 18.48 9.09 -2.99
N LYS A 2 17.51 9.99 -2.96
CA LYS A 2 16.14 9.67 -2.56
C LYS A 2 15.64 8.53 -3.44
N ASN A 3 14.73 7.73 -2.91
CA ASN A 3 14.15 6.54 -3.52
C ASN A 3 14.08 6.63 -5.05
N ALA A 4 14.71 5.68 -5.70
CA ALA A 4 14.88 5.67 -7.15
C ALA A 4 13.89 4.73 -7.85
N ASP A 5 12.97 4.10 -7.07
CA ASP A 5 12.09 3.06 -7.58
C ASP A 5 10.83 3.68 -8.18
N TRP A 6 10.59 3.29 -9.44
CA TRP A 6 9.54 3.82 -10.27
C TRP A 6 8.89 2.69 -11.05
N VAL A 7 7.59 2.76 -11.17
CA VAL A 7 6.79 1.84 -11.97
C VAL A 7 6.45 2.49 -13.31
N LEU A 8 6.71 1.78 -14.40
CA LEU A 8 6.28 2.18 -15.73
C LEU A 8 5.01 1.41 -16.09
N TYR A 9 3.87 2.05 -15.94
CA TYR A 9 2.56 1.46 -16.09
C TYR A 9 1.97 1.74 -17.48
N ALA A 10 1.48 0.68 -18.16
CA ALA A 10 0.84 0.73 -19.48
C ALA A 10 -0.69 0.58 -19.34
N PRO A 11 -1.46 1.65 -19.09
CA PRO A 11 -2.86 1.55 -18.68
C PRO A 11 -3.82 1.20 -19.83
N TYR A 12 -3.45 1.41 -21.09
CA TYR A 12 -4.35 1.42 -22.25
C TYR A 12 -5.25 0.18 -22.36
N TYR A 13 -4.77 -0.98 -21.96
CA TYR A 13 -5.54 -2.22 -22.04
C TYR A 13 -6.80 -2.21 -21.14
N TRP A 14 -6.70 -1.62 -19.95
CA TRP A 14 -7.77 -1.55 -18.96
C TRP A 14 -8.46 -0.18 -18.89
N ASP A 15 -7.75 0.86 -19.33
CA ASP A 15 -8.20 2.24 -19.34
C ASP A 15 -7.77 2.93 -20.64
N ASN A 16 -8.63 2.87 -21.65
CA ASN A 16 -8.33 3.45 -22.96
C ASN A 16 -8.11 4.98 -22.92
N ALA A 17 -8.62 5.66 -21.90
CA ALA A 17 -8.35 7.09 -21.68
C ALA A 17 -7.03 7.34 -20.95
N MET A 18 -6.46 6.31 -20.33
CA MET A 18 -5.20 6.33 -19.57
C MET A 18 -5.17 7.30 -18.39
N VAL A 19 -6.33 7.73 -17.90
CA VAL A 19 -6.41 8.82 -16.89
C VAL A 19 -6.95 8.38 -15.53
N ARG A 20 -7.51 7.16 -15.39
CA ARG A 20 -8.19 6.76 -14.15
C ARG A 20 -7.26 6.80 -12.94
N ASN A 21 -6.13 6.10 -12.98
CA ASN A 21 -5.17 6.10 -11.87
C ASN A 21 -4.54 7.47 -11.64
N PRO A 22 -4.01 8.17 -12.66
CA PRO A 22 -3.49 9.53 -12.47
C PRO A 22 -4.50 10.48 -11.84
N LEU A 23 -5.77 10.42 -12.26
CA LEU A 23 -6.82 11.28 -11.73
C LEU A 23 -7.22 10.87 -10.29
N ALA A 24 -7.36 9.57 -10.02
CA ALA A 24 -7.68 9.08 -8.67
C ALA A 24 -6.59 9.47 -7.68
N TYR A 25 -5.31 9.27 -8.05
CA TYR A 25 -4.18 9.67 -7.21
C TYR A 25 -4.10 11.18 -7.00
N GLN A 26 -4.37 11.97 -8.05
CA GLN A 26 -4.42 13.42 -7.89
C GLN A 26 -5.53 13.85 -6.92
N LEU A 27 -6.74 13.31 -7.06
CA LEU A 27 -7.85 13.61 -6.15
C LEU A 27 -7.54 13.18 -4.71
N SER A 28 -6.89 12.03 -4.50
CA SER A 28 -6.47 11.59 -3.18
C SER A 28 -5.52 12.61 -2.53
N ARG A 29 -4.52 13.08 -3.29
CA ARG A 29 -3.60 14.13 -2.81
C ARG A 29 -4.32 15.44 -2.53
N ASP A 30 -5.27 15.85 -3.36
CA ASP A 30 -6.06 17.06 -3.18
C ASP A 30 -6.95 16.99 -1.92
N MET A 31 -7.32 15.77 -1.49
CA MET A 31 -8.00 15.50 -0.22
C MET A 31 -7.04 15.44 0.98
N GLY A 32 -5.74 15.61 0.77
CA GLY A 32 -4.72 15.55 1.82
C GLY A 32 -4.26 14.14 2.18
N ARG A 33 -4.56 13.14 1.34
CA ARG A 33 -4.10 11.74 1.51
C ARG A 33 -2.95 11.45 0.57
N TYR A 34 -1.98 10.68 1.03
CA TYR A 34 -0.90 10.21 0.15
C TYR A 34 -1.47 9.38 -1.00
N ALA A 35 -0.94 9.61 -2.17
CA ALA A 35 -1.06 8.72 -3.33
C ALA A 35 0.11 9.00 -4.29
N SER A 36 0.56 7.97 -4.99
CA SER A 36 1.70 8.03 -5.91
C SER A 36 1.59 9.19 -6.89
N ARG A 37 2.65 9.96 -7.02
CA ARG A 37 2.75 10.98 -8.08
C ARG A 37 2.93 10.28 -9.41
N THR A 38 2.33 10.83 -10.44
CA THR A 38 2.34 10.24 -11.78
C THR A 38 2.71 11.26 -12.84
N ARG A 39 3.31 10.77 -13.93
CA ARG A 39 3.58 11.58 -15.11
C ARG A 39 3.41 10.74 -16.38
N PHE A 40 2.74 11.29 -17.39
CA PHE A 40 2.73 10.68 -18.72
C PHE A 40 4.09 10.83 -19.38
N VAL A 41 4.56 9.74 -19.97
CA VAL A 41 5.85 9.67 -20.67
C VAL A 41 5.71 8.90 -21.97
N GLU A 42 6.48 9.30 -22.99
CA GLU A 42 6.64 8.53 -24.22
C GLU A 42 7.80 7.55 -24.05
N VAL A 43 7.57 6.29 -24.36
CA VAL A 43 8.56 5.22 -24.17
C VAL A 43 9.13 4.77 -25.51
N PHE A 44 10.45 4.74 -25.58
CA PHE A 44 11.21 4.14 -26.67
C PHE A 44 12.08 3.04 -26.11
N LEU A 45 11.96 1.83 -26.64
CA LEU A 45 12.73 0.67 -26.19
C LEU A 45 13.52 0.07 -27.33
N SER A 46 14.85 0.01 -27.19
CA SER A 46 15.74 -0.73 -28.10
C SER A 46 16.58 -1.73 -27.32
N VAL A 47 16.53 -3.00 -27.73
CA VAL A 47 17.39 -4.08 -27.23
C VAL A 47 18.68 -4.20 -28.04
N ARG A 48 18.95 -3.28 -28.94
CA ARG A 48 20.10 -3.27 -29.84
C ARG A 48 21.03 -2.11 -29.48
N ASP A 49 22.34 -2.34 -29.57
CA ASP A 49 23.35 -1.29 -29.40
C ASP A 49 23.40 -0.40 -30.67
N ARG A 50 22.45 0.52 -30.75
CA ARG A 50 22.28 1.52 -31.78
C ARG A 50 21.43 2.70 -31.27
N PRO A 51 21.52 3.89 -31.92
CA PRO A 51 20.59 4.99 -31.61
C PRO A 51 19.14 4.61 -31.79
N LEU A 52 18.28 5.18 -30.93
CA LEU A 52 16.83 5.03 -31.01
C LEU A 52 16.28 5.52 -32.36
N ARG A 53 15.19 4.89 -32.81
CA ARG A 53 14.47 5.21 -34.05
C ARG A 53 12.98 5.24 -33.79
N GLU A 54 12.19 5.79 -34.67
CA GLU A 54 10.71 5.82 -34.59
C GLU A 54 10.10 4.43 -34.36
N GLN A 55 10.64 3.41 -34.95
CA GLN A 55 10.18 2.01 -34.80
C GLN A 55 10.42 1.43 -33.37
N ASP A 56 11.19 2.09 -32.54
CA ASP A 56 11.42 1.69 -31.15
C ASP A 56 10.39 2.31 -30.20
N TYR A 57 9.45 3.12 -30.74
CA TYR A 57 8.37 3.74 -29.98
C TYR A 57 7.40 2.69 -29.47
N GLN A 58 7.15 2.69 -28.17
CA GLN A 58 6.26 1.75 -27.50
C GLN A 58 4.92 2.37 -27.08
N GLY A 59 4.79 3.68 -27.23
CA GLY A 59 3.57 4.39 -26.87
C GLY A 59 3.71 5.28 -25.63
N VAL A 60 2.56 5.74 -25.14
CA VAL A 60 2.46 6.55 -23.93
C VAL A 60 2.22 5.65 -22.73
N TYR A 61 3.00 5.88 -21.69
CA TYR A 61 2.94 5.19 -20.41
C TYR A 61 2.72 6.20 -19.28
N VAL A 62 2.36 5.69 -18.12
CA VAL A 62 2.34 6.45 -16.87
C VAL A 62 3.55 6.04 -16.04
N LEU A 63 4.47 6.97 -15.83
CA LEU A 63 5.53 6.82 -14.84
C LEU A 63 4.92 7.12 -13.47
N THR A 64 5.01 6.18 -12.55
CA THR A 64 4.36 6.21 -11.23
C THR A 64 5.40 5.95 -10.16
N GLU A 65 5.34 6.69 -9.06
CA GLU A 65 6.15 6.36 -7.88
C GLU A 65 5.75 5.01 -7.32
N GLU A 66 6.71 4.21 -6.93
CA GLU A 66 6.48 3.03 -6.12
C GLU A 66 6.02 3.45 -4.71
N ILE A 67 5.12 2.65 -4.13
CA ILE A 67 4.58 2.92 -2.79
C ILE A 67 5.54 2.26 -1.79
N GLU A 68 6.29 3.09 -1.09
CA GLU A 68 7.27 2.69 -0.09
C GLU A 68 7.42 3.80 0.95
N ARG A 69 8.05 3.49 2.09
CA ARG A 69 8.32 4.46 3.13
C ARG A 69 9.42 5.44 2.68
N ASP A 70 9.12 6.71 2.65
CA ASP A 70 10.07 7.81 2.45
C ASP A 70 9.40 9.14 2.82
N ASN A 71 10.17 10.13 3.25
CA ASN A 71 9.66 11.45 3.64
C ASN A 71 8.89 12.19 2.53
N ASP A 72 9.15 11.84 1.26
CA ASP A 72 8.46 12.40 0.11
C ASP A 72 7.35 11.46 -0.43
N ARG A 73 7.16 10.26 0.17
CA ARG A 73 6.17 9.25 -0.22
C ARG A 73 5.27 8.89 0.98
N VAL A 74 5.37 7.67 1.50
CA VAL A 74 4.69 7.31 2.75
C VAL A 74 5.57 7.80 3.90
N ASP A 75 5.25 8.99 4.42
CA ASP A 75 6.04 9.67 5.46
C ASP A 75 5.63 9.17 6.84
N ILE A 76 6.20 8.04 7.23
CA ILE A 76 6.05 7.40 8.54
C ILE A 76 7.42 7.13 9.15
N ALA A 77 7.45 6.87 10.45
CA ALA A 77 8.66 6.48 11.17
C ALA A 77 9.37 5.31 10.48
N ARG A 78 10.68 5.26 10.58
CA ARG A 78 11.44 4.09 10.16
C ARG A 78 11.38 3.04 11.27
N LEU A 79 11.19 1.79 10.87
CA LEU A 79 11.34 0.63 11.74
C LEU A 79 12.72 0.00 11.45
N ASP A 80 13.56 -0.03 12.46
CA ASP A 80 14.86 -0.70 12.38
C ASP A 80 14.76 -2.10 13.04
N ALA A 81 15.64 -3.04 12.69
CA ALA A 81 15.57 -4.42 13.17
C ALA A 81 15.76 -4.58 14.68
N ASP A 82 16.29 -3.58 15.37
CA ASP A 82 16.46 -3.53 16.82
C ASP A 82 15.31 -2.82 17.56
N ASP A 83 14.29 -2.32 16.86
CA ASP A 83 13.06 -1.76 17.40
C ASP A 83 12.10 -2.88 17.84
N LEU A 84 12.37 -3.52 18.98
CA LEU A 84 11.64 -4.71 19.45
C LEU A 84 10.65 -4.44 20.59
N THR A 85 10.54 -3.20 21.03
CA THR A 85 9.68 -2.82 22.16
C THR A 85 8.94 -1.51 21.88
N GLU A 86 7.79 -1.32 22.56
CA GLU A 86 7.07 -0.04 22.55
C GLU A 86 7.95 1.12 23.08
N PRO A 87 7.86 2.31 22.48
CA PRO A 87 6.95 2.68 21.37
C PRO A 87 7.51 2.34 19.99
N ASP A 88 8.77 1.95 19.88
CA ASP A 88 9.48 1.88 18.61
C ASP A 88 8.93 0.79 17.68
N ILE A 89 8.52 -0.36 18.21
CA ILE A 89 7.90 -1.46 17.46
C ILE A 89 6.52 -1.10 16.88
N SER A 90 5.85 -0.04 17.40
CA SER A 90 4.43 0.24 17.09
C SER A 90 4.16 0.84 15.73
N GLY A 91 5.17 1.02 14.88
CA GLY A 91 4.95 1.58 13.54
C GLY A 91 6.18 1.63 12.68
N GLY A 92 5.98 2.07 11.46
CA GLY A 92 6.98 2.02 10.41
C GLY A 92 6.66 0.92 9.38
N TYR A 93 5.43 0.38 9.41
CA TYR A 93 5.00 -0.69 8.52
C TYR A 93 4.21 -0.13 7.34
N VAL A 94 4.55 -0.57 6.14
CA VAL A 94 3.73 -0.46 4.93
C VAL A 94 3.33 -1.86 4.51
N PHE A 95 2.06 -2.07 4.25
CA PHE A 95 1.52 -3.35 3.84
C PHE A 95 0.43 -3.18 2.79
N LYS A 96 0.16 -4.23 2.03
CA LYS A 96 -0.85 -4.23 0.97
C LYS A 96 -1.80 -5.39 1.13
N ARG A 97 -3.04 -5.21 0.70
CA ARG A 97 -3.97 -6.30 0.45
C ARG A 97 -3.89 -6.68 -1.02
N ASP A 98 -3.33 -7.84 -1.33
CA ASP A 98 -3.17 -8.31 -2.70
C ASP A 98 -3.04 -9.83 -2.78
N ARG A 99 -2.87 -10.37 -3.98
CA ARG A 99 -2.50 -11.75 -4.20
C ARG A 99 -1.06 -11.95 -3.78
N SER A 100 -0.83 -13.00 -3.03
CA SER A 100 0.53 -13.42 -2.68
C SER A 100 1.26 -13.98 -3.89
N GLY A 101 2.51 -13.62 -4.05
CA GLY A 101 3.44 -14.07 -5.06
C GLY A 101 4.70 -14.72 -4.45
N GLU A 102 5.64 -15.13 -5.29
CA GLU A 102 6.93 -15.66 -4.83
C GLU A 102 7.72 -14.53 -4.14
N GLY A 103 8.19 -14.77 -2.91
CA GLY A 103 8.93 -13.81 -2.10
C GLY A 103 8.05 -12.87 -1.24
N ASP A 104 6.73 -12.87 -1.40
CA ASP A 104 5.85 -12.08 -0.54
C ASP A 104 5.73 -12.70 0.86
N THR A 105 5.71 -11.86 1.89
CA THR A 105 5.43 -12.26 3.28
C THR A 105 4.00 -11.90 3.64
N GLU A 106 3.17 -12.93 3.80
CA GLU A 106 1.81 -12.78 4.29
C GLU A 106 1.82 -12.58 5.81
N VAL A 107 1.28 -11.44 6.27
CA VAL A 107 1.24 -11.10 7.71
C VAL A 107 -0.14 -11.28 8.31
N TRP A 108 -1.20 -11.36 7.50
CA TRP A 108 -2.55 -11.55 8.02
C TRP A 108 -3.54 -11.98 6.93
N ALA A 109 -4.42 -12.94 7.27
CA ALA A 109 -5.45 -13.44 6.35
C ALA A 109 -6.88 -13.33 6.90
N GLY A 110 -7.05 -12.74 8.07
CA GLY A 110 -8.33 -12.58 8.76
C GLY A 110 -8.21 -12.90 10.24
N ASP A 111 -9.22 -12.53 11.04
CA ASP A 111 -9.20 -12.78 12.47
C ASP A 111 -9.16 -14.28 12.83
N ALA A 112 -8.52 -14.61 13.95
CA ALA A 112 -8.38 -15.98 14.45
C ALA A 112 -9.75 -16.68 14.69
N GLY A 113 -10.80 -15.92 14.89
CA GLY A 113 -12.18 -16.41 15.04
C GLY A 113 -12.87 -16.73 13.72
N GLY A 114 -12.29 -16.41 12.58
CA GLY A 114 -12.87 -16.61 11.24
C GLY A 114 -14.10 -15.75 10.95
N ARG A 115 -14.33 -14.69 11.71
CA ARG A 115 -15.44 -13.74 11.52
C ARG A 115 -15.13 -12.70 10.44
N LEU A 116 -13.84 -12.35 10.31
CA LEU A 116 -13.30 -11.58 9.21
C LEU A 116 -12.40 -12.51 8.39
N THR A 117 -12.88 -12.92 7.23
CA THR A 117 -12.10 -13.71 6.29
C THR A 117 -11.90 -12.94 5.01
N PHE A 118 -10.66 -12.85 4.58
CA PHE A 118 -10.33 -12.19 3.33
C PHE A 118 -9.89 -13.22 2.29
N ARG A 119 -10.35 -13.02 1.06
CA ARG A 119 -9.91 -13.87 -0.05
C ARG A 119 -8.43 -13.63 -0.40
N GLN A 120 -7.94 -12.43 -0.10
CA GLN A 120 -6.55 -12.04 -0.32
C GLN A 120 -5.93 -11.62 1.00
N PRO A 121 -4.72 -12.09 1.31
CA PRO A 121 -4.04 -11.74 2.55
C PRO A 121 -3.58 -10.28 2.59
N ILE A 122 -3.15 -9.85 3.75
CA ILE A 122 -2.31 -8.68 3.94
C ILE A 122 -0.86 -9.15 3.78
N ILE A 123 -0.10 -8.42 2.98
CA ILE A 123 1.26 -8.70 2.60
C ILE A 123 2.13 -7.51 3.01
N LEU A 124 3.26 -7.79 3.64
CA LEU A 124 4.24 -6.77 4.00
C LEU A 124 4.88 -6.16 2.75
N VAL A 125 5.16 -4.85 2.81
CA VAL A 125 5.82 -4.10 1.72
C VAL A 125 7.10 -3.43 2.21
N ASP A 126 7.06 -2.77 3.38
CA ASP A 126 8.20 -2.09 3.99
C ASP A 126 8.06 -2.18 5.53
N PRO A 127 9.12 -2.57 6.25
CA PRO A 127 10.42 -3.03 5.76
C PRO A 127 10.32 -4.36 4.99
N GLU A 128 11.37 -4.69 4.19
CA GLU A 128 11.43 -6.00 3.55
C GLU A 128 11.53 -7.11 4.59
N SER A 129 10.81 -8.20 4.38
CA SER A 129 10.69 -9.28 5.38
C SER A 129 12.02 -9.95 5.74
N GLU A 130 12.98 -9.94 4.81
CA GLU A 130 14.33 -10.52 5.04
C GLU A 130 15.09 -9.77 6.15
N ASP A 131 14.72 -8.52 6.40
CA ASP A 131 15.34 -7.64 7.39
C ASP A 131 14.56 -7.58 8.72
N MET A 132 13.40 -8.25 8.81
CA MET A 132 12.51 -8.18 9.98
C MET A 132 12.69 -9.35 10.95
N PRO A 133 12.90 -9.07 12.26
CA PRO A 133 12.75 -10.07 13.31
C PRO A 133 11.31 -10.59 13.44
N ASP A 134 11.18 -11.85 13.89
CA ASP A 134 9.87 -12.47 14.13
C ASP A 134 9.02 -11.65 15.12
N GLU A 135 9.62 -11.00 16.10
CA GLU A 135 8.94 -10.16 17.09
C GLU A 135 8.16 -9.00 16.45
N GLN A 136 8.69 -8.41 15.38
CA GLN A 136 8.02 -7.33 14.66
C GLN A 136 6.84 -7.85 13.81
N LEU A 137 6.99 -9.03 13.19
CA LEU A 137 5.90 -9.70 12.47
C LEU A 137 4.78 -10.10 13.43
N ASP A 138 5.12 -10.71 14.56
CA ASP A 138 4.17 -11.11 15.61
C ASP A 138 3.41 -9.90 16.16
N TRP A 139 4.11 -8.76 16.35
CA TRP A 139 3.48 -7.52 16.79
C TRP A 139 2.45 -7.00 15.76
N LEU A 140 2.84 -6.97 14.48
CA LEU A 140 1.96 -6.49 13.41
C LEU A 140 0.73 -7.40 13.25
N GLU A 141 0.91 -8.73 13.32
CA GLU A 141 -0.20 -9.67 13.27
C GLU A 141 -1.17 -9.47 14.44
N ALA A 142 -0.65 -9.30 15.65
CA ALA A 142 -1.46 -9.04 16.83
C ALA A 142 -2.24 -7.72 16.74
N GLU A 143 -1.65 -6.67 16.18
CA GLU A 143 -2.34 -5.39 15.98
C GLU A 143 -3.43 -5.48 14.90
N LEU A 144 -3.20 -6.25 13.83
CA LEU A 144 -4.22 -6.52 12.81
C LEU A 144 -5.37 -7.39 13.35
N ASP A 145 -5.08 -8.34 14.23
CA ASP A 145 -6.11 -9.12 14.94
C ASP A 145 -6.94 -8.22 15.88
N ALA A 146 -6.28 -7.36 16.65
CA ALA A 146 -6.95 -6.39 17.51
C ALA A 146 -7.84 -5.43 16.70
N MET A 147 -7.36 -4.97 15.55
CA MET A 147 -8.17 -4.19 14.59
C MET A 147 -9.39 -4.98 14.12
N GLY A 148 -9.20 -6.24 13.73
CA GLY A 148 -10.28 -7.12 13.29
C GLY A 148 -11.38 -7.31 14.36
N ASP A 149 -10.97 -7.60 15.58
CA ASP A 149 -11.87 -7.74 16.72
C ASP A 149 -12.61 -6.43 17.01
N ALA A 150 -11.91 -5.31 17.02
CA ALA A 150 -12.52 -4.00 17.26
C ALA A 150 -13.55 -3.62 16.20
N VAL A 151 -13.32 -3.98 14.94
CA VAL A 151 -14.27 -3.74 13.85
C VAL A 151 -15.54 -4.61 14.00
N VAL A 152 -15.40 -5.86 14.45
CA VAL A 152 -16.53 -6.79 14.58
C VAL A 152 -17.31 -6.57 15.87
N ASP A 153 -16.62 -6.43 17.00
CA ASP A 153 -17.22 -6.38 18.34
C ASP A 153 -17.37 -4.96 18.90
N GLY A 154 -16.79 -3.96 18.19
CA GLY A 154 -16.74 -2.56 18.62
C GLY A 154 -15.51 -2.23 19.47
N THR A 155 -14.89 -3.24 20.10
CA THR A 155 -13.67 -3.11 20.89
C THR A 155 -12.75 -4.32 20.70
N ALA A 156 -11.45 -4.09 20.72
CA ALA A 156 -10.43 -5.13 20.78
C ALA A 156 -10.38 -5.80 22.18
N PRO A 157 -9.70 -6.96 22.34
CA PRO A 157 -9.53 -7.62 23.64
C PRO A 157 -8.84 -6.77 24.72
N ASP A 158 -8.00 -5.84 24.33
CA ASP A 158 -7.32 -4.88 25.21
C ASP A 158 -8.19 -3.66 25.58
N GLY A 159 -9.42 -3.58 25.03
CA GLY A 159 -10.41 -2.54 25.31
C GLY A 159 -10.35 -1.35 24.36
N ARG A 160 -9.40 -1.27 23.43
CA ARG A 160 -9.36 -0.20 22.41
C ARG A 160 -10.54 -0.34 21.45
N ARG A 161 -11.13 0.79 21.11
CA ARG A 161 -12.19 0.87 20.08
C ARG A 161 -11.58 0.92 18.68
N TYR A 162 -12.37 0.55 17.68
CA TYR A 162 -11.91 0.60 16.28
C TYR A 162 -11.41 2.01 15.86
N ASP A 163 -12.00 3.08 16.38
CA ASP A 163 -11.61 4.47 16.07
C ASP A 163 -10.37 4.94 16.84
N GLU A 164 -9.85 4.13 17.76
CA GLU A 164 -8.56 4.31 18.42
C GLU A 164 -7.43 3.56 17.68
N ILE A 165 -7.78 2.55 16.89
CA ILE A 165 -6.86 1.72 16.12
C ILE A 165 -6.77 2.20 14.66
N LEU A 166 -7.90 2.60 14.06
CA LEU A 166 -8.01 3.00 12.65
C LEU A 166 -8.18 4.51 12.49
N ASP A 167 -7.48 5.10 11.54
CA ASP A 167 -7.89 6.40 10.98
C ASP A 167 -9.15 6.23 10.13
N VAL A 168 -10.31 6.30 10.80
CA VAL A 168 -11.61 6.13 10.16
C VAL A 168 -11.80 7.10 8.98
N GLY A 169 -11.23 8.31 9.09
CA GLY A 169 -11.27 9.32 8.02
C GLY A 169 -10.57 8.80 6.76
N SER A 170 -9.40 8.20 6.88
CA SER A 170 -8.67 7.66 5.72
C SER A 170 -9.42 6.51 5.05
N PHE A 171 -10.05 5.63 5.84
CA PHE A 171 -10.87 4.54 5.30
C PHE A 171 -12.12 5.05 4.57
N ILE A 172 -12.77 6.11 5.08
CA ILE A 172 -13.91 6.75 4.40
C ILE A 172 -13.46 7.38 3.08
N ASP A 173 -12.36 8.13 3.09
CA ASP A 173 -11.81 8.75 1.89
C ASP A 173 -11.42 7.72 0.83
N HIS A 174 -10.76 6.64 1.25
CA HIS A 174 -10.43 5.50 0.39
C HIS A 174 -11.70 4.86 -0.21
N HIS A 175 -12.73 4.64 0.62
CA HIS A 175 -14.01 4.10 0.14
C HIS A 175 -14.65 5.02 -0.90
N ILE A 176 -14.77 6.31 -0.61
CA ILE A 176 -15.40 7.30 -1.50
C ILE A 176 -14.70 7.35 -2.86
N ILE A 177 -13.37 7.46 -2.88
CA ILE A 177 -12.60 7.50 -4.13
C ILE A 177 -12.84 6.24 -4.95
N ASN A 178 -12.72 5.07 -4.35
CA ASN A 178 -12.87 3.82 -5.07
C ASN A 178 -14.28 3.60 -5.63
N VAL A 179 -15.31 3.99 -4.88
CA VAL A 179 -16.71 3.94 -5.37
C VAL A 179 -16.91 4.94 -6.51
N TYR A 180 -16.39 6.16 -6.37
CA TYR A 180 -16.50 7.19 -7.40
C TYR A 180 -15.87 6.77 -8.73
N PHE A 181 -14.68 6.17 -8.68
CA PHE A 181 -13.98 5.65 -9.86
C PHE A 181 -14.51 4.29 -10.34
N LYS A 182 -15.46 3.68 -9.62
CA LYS A 182 -16.00 2.33 -9.91
C LYS A 182 -14.88 1.30 -10.05
N ASN A 183 -13.91 1.35 -9.13
CA ASN A 183 -12.79 0.42 -9.13
C ASN A 183 -13.27 -0.99 -8.70
N PRO A 184 -13.28 -1.99 -9.59
CA PRO A 184 -13.81 -3.33 -9.28
C PRO A 184 -12.90 -4.12 -8.31
N ASP A 185 -11.65 -3.71 -8.18
CA ASP A 185 -10.65 -4.39 -7.37
C ASP A 185 -10.42 -3.73 -6.00
N ALA A 186 -10.96 -2.53 -5.82
CA ALA A 186 -10.71 -1.60 -4.72
C ALA A 186 -10.62 -2.18 -3.32
N PHE A 187 -11.50 -3.13 -2.99
CA PHE A 187 -11.61 -3.63 -1.62
C PHE A 187 -11.11 -5.06 -1.47
N ARG A 188 -10.37 -5.54 -2.46
CA ARG A 188 -9.84 -6.90 -2.48
C ARG A 188 -8.41 -7.05 -3.02
N LEU A 189 -7.93 -6.09 -3.80
CA LEU A 189 -6.63 -6.11 -4.47
C LEU A 189 -6.00 -4.73 -4.49
N SER A 190 -4.66 -4.71 -4.42
CA SER A 190 -3.83 -3.52 -4.61
C SER A 190 -4.21 -2.34 -3.71
N GLY A 191 -4.75 -2.63 -2.53
CA GLY A 191 -4.99 -1.65 -1.47
C GLY A 191 -3.77 -1.56 -0.57
N TYR A 192 -3.16 -0.38 -0.47
CA TYR A 192 -2.00 -0.13 0.37
C TYR A 192 -2.42 0.58 1.66
N PHE A 193 -1.78 0.18 2.75
CA PHE A 193 -2.01 0.69 4.09
C PHE A 193 -0.68 0.90 4.78
N HIS A 194 -0.67 1.71 5.82
CA HIS A 194 0.49 1.88 6.66
C HIS A 194 0.09 2.00 8.13
N LYS A 195 1.03 1.68 9.01
CA LYS A 195 0.94 1.90 10.44
C LYS A 195 2.13 2.74 10.86
N ASP A 196 1.86 3.96 11.29
CA ASP A 196 2.89 4.84 11.83
C ASP A 196 3.10 4.59 13.33
N ARG A 197 4.26 4.99 13.84
CA ARG A 197 4.62 4.89 15.25
C ARG A 197 3.66 5.74 16.10
N GLU A 198 3.10 5.15 17.16
CA GLU A 198 2.07 5.77 18.00
C GLU A 198 0.84 6.32 17.24
N GLY A 199 0.73 6.01 15.95
CA GLY A 199 -0.35 6.41 15.05
C GLY A 199 -1.46 5.37 14.94
N LYS A 200 -2.45 5.70 14.08
CA LYS A 200 -3.57 4.81 13.73
C LYS A 200 -3.35 4.22 12.36
#